data_592d4393d65ca9b3383421cf66755efc
#
_entry.id   592d4393d65ca9b3383421cf66755efc
#
_cell.length_a   1.000
_cell.length_b   1.000
_cell.length_c   1.000
_cell.angle_alpha   90.00
_cell.angle_beta   90.00
_cell.angle_gamma   90.00
#
_symmetry.space_group_name_H-M   'P 1'
#
loop_
_entity.id
_entity.type
_entity.pdbx_description
1 polymer ?
#
loop_
_entity_poly.entity_id
_entity_poly.type
_entity_poly.pdbx_seq_one_letter_code
_entity_poly.pdbx_strand_id
1 'polypeptide(L)'
;ITLALPRMFIGVGESIITPTSMSLLGDAFPPKRMGFAAGFYYLGVPLGVAISLLLVGFVADIKSPIFLEGLLGETIGWRGCFYMLGILGVFLGLCMLLFKDKKRVESQNLIEAQEEKLSFSEVMTILVNALKKSPALTLTISGGVFYHIILGAAAFEQIWLVEERGFDRSVIAQISGIIAVFAGLAGVLFGGLVSDWWLEKTNQGRPIFLFWLSLILLPIGVIYRFVEPTTVIFW
;
A
#
# COMPACT_ATOMS: atom_id res chain seq x y z
N ILE A 1 22.66 -5.80 9.33
CA ILE A 1 23.05 -5.78 7.90
C ILE A 1 22.29 -6.86 7.14
N THR A 2 22.15 -8.10 7.65
CA THR A 2 21.50 -9.22 6.96
C THR A 2 20.04 -9.00 6.58
N LEU A 3 19.27 -8.19 7.32
CA LEU A 3 17.87 -7.86 6.99
C LEU A 3 17.75 -6.63 6.08
N ALA A 4 18.76 -5.76 6.04
CA ALA A 4 18.72 -4.54 5.24
C ALA A 4 18.84 -4.81 3.75
N LEU A 5 19.72 -5.72 3.35
CA LEU A 5 19.93 -6.07 1.94
C LEU A 5 18.66 -6.62 1.25
N PRO A 6 17.97 -7.65 1.80
CA PRO A 6 16.71 -8.11 1.20
C PRO A 6 15.66 -7.01 1.10
N ARG A 7 15.55 -6.11 2.10
CA ARG A 7 14.62 -4.99 2.06
C ARG A 7 14.91 -3.99 0.94
N MET A 8 16.18 -3.74 0.63
CA MET A 8 16.55 -2.89 -0.51
C MET A 8 16.06 -3.50 -1.84
N PHE A 9 16.23 -4.81 -2.03
CA PHE A 9 15.74 -5.49 -3.24
C PHE A 9 14.21 -5.49 -3.34
N ILE A 10 13.50 -5.65 -2.23
CA ILE A 10 12.04 -5.53 -2.18
C ILE A 10 11.62 -4.13 -2.63
N GLY A 11 12.26 -3.07 -2.13
CA GLY A 11 11.96 -1.69 -2.52
C GLY A 11 12.15 -1.43 -4.03
N VAL A 12 13.16 -2.05 -4.66
CA VAL A 12 13.33 -1.98 -6.13
C VAL A 12 12.15 -2.64 -6.85
N GLY A 13 11.70 -3.82 -6.39
CA GLY A 13 10.51 -4.49 -6.94
C GLY A 13 9.24 -3.66 -6.77
N GLU A 14 9.01 -3.12 -5.56
CA GLU A 14 7.83 -2.30 -5.25
C GLU A 14 7.75 -1.03 -6.11
N SER A 15 8.88 -0.40 -6.42
CA SER A 15 8.91 0.86 -7.20
C SER A 15 8.34 0.71 -8.61
N ILE A 16 8.36 -0.48 -9.19
CA ILE A 16 7.91 -0.76 -10.55
C ILE A 16 6.43 -1.17 -10.59
N ILE A 17 5.91 -1.77 -9.52
CA ILE A 17 4.56 -2.36 -9.50
C ILE A 17 3.48 -1.30 -9.77
N THR A 18 3.49 -0.20 -9.03
CA THR A 18 2.43 0.82 -9.13
C THR A 18 2.40 1.53 -10.50
N PRO A 19 3.52 2.05 -11.04
CA PRO A 19 3.50 2.68 -12.37
C PRO A 19 3.04 1.73 -13.46
N THR A 20 3.52 0.48 -13.46
CA THR A 20 3.14 -0.51 -14.46
C THR A 20 1.66 -0.88 -14.35
N SER A 21 1.16 -1.15 -13.15
CA SER A 21 -0.24 -1.49 -12.93
C SER A 21 -1.18 -0.34 -13.31
N MET A 22 -0.85 0.90 -12.95
CA MET A 22 -1.65 2.07 -13.33
C MET A 22 -1.66 2.29 -14.83
N SER A 23 -0.55 2.03 -15.52
CA SER A 23 -0.47 2.07 -16.98
C SER A 23 -1.40 1.03 -17.63
N LEU A 24 -1.36 -0.23 -17.14
CA LEU A 24 -2.23 -1.30 -17.64
C LEU A 24 -3.73 -1.02 -17.38
N LEU A 25 -4.04 -0.48 -16.19
CA LEU A 25 -5.40 -0.08 -15.85
C LEU A 25 -5.89 1.07 -16.74
N GLY A 26 -5.03 2.04 -17.05
CA GLY A 26 -5.35 3.14 -17.97
C GLY A 26 -5.70 2.67 -19.38
N ASP A 27 -5.09 1.57 -19.82
CA ASP A 27 -5.42 0.96 -21.12
C ASP A 27 -6.71 0.12 -21.10
N ALA A 28 -7.02 -0.47 -19.93
CA ALA A 28 -8.15 -1.38 -19.78
C ALA A 28 -9.47 -0.69 -19.42
N PHE A 29 -9.41 0.47 -18.76
CA PHE A 29 -10.60 1.15 -18.22
C PHE A 29 -10.77 2.56 -18.77
N PRO A 30 -12.02 2.99 -19.07
CA PRO A 30 -12.28 4.37 -19.48
C PRO A 30 -12.01 5.36 -18.33
N PRO A 31 -11.64 6.63 -18.63
CA PRO A 31 -11.30 7.65 -17.62
C PRO A 31 -12.34 7.85 -16.52
N LYS A 32 -13.63 7.68 -16.85
CA LYS A 32 -14.75 7.79 -15.89
C LYS A 32 -14.76 6.70 -14.81
N ARG A 33 -14.16 5.53 -15.08
CA ARG A 33 -14.10 4.39 -14.15
C ARG A 33 -12.70 4.15 -13.59
N MET A 34 -11.79 5.04 -13.89
CA MET A 34 -10.40 4.90 -13.45
C MET A 34 -10.26 4.98 -11.91
N GLY A 35 -11.12 5.76 -11.24
CA GLY A 35 -11.16 5.83 -9.77
C GLY A 35 -11.50 4.48 -9.14
N PHE A 36 -12.54 3.81 -9.66
CA PHE A 36 -12.91 2.47 -9.22
C PHE A 36 -11.81 1.43 -9.50
N ALA A 37 -11.24 1.44 -10.70
CA ALA A 37 -10.18 0.51 -11.09
C ALA A 37 -8.92 0.68 -10.23
N ALA A 38 -8.49 1.91 -9.99
CA ALA A 38 -7.40 2.22 -9.09
C ALA A 38 -7.71 1.82 -7.64
N GLY A 39 -8.94 2.09 -7.15
CA GLY A 39 -9.41 1.65 -5.84
C GLY A 39 -9.31 0.12 -5.71
N PHE A 40 -9.80 -0.62 -6.69
CA PHE A 40 -9.70 -2.09 -6.70
C PHE A 40 -8.24 -2.58 -6.64
N TYR A 41 -7.35 -1.96 -7.40
CA TYR A 41 -5.91 -2.27 -7.33
C TYR A 41 -5.34 -2.01 -5.94
N TYR A 42 -5.67 -0.87 -5.33
CA TYR A 42 -5.17 -0.51 -4.00
C TYR A 42 -5.78 -1.32 -2.86
N LEU A 43 -6.82 -2.14 -3.09
CA LEU A 43 -7.29 -3.13 -2.09
C LEU A 43 -6.18 -4.10 -1.67
N GLY A 44 -5.20 -4.35 -2.53
CA GLY A 44 -4.04 -5.19 -2.21
C GLY A 44 -3.27 -4.71 -0.97
N VAL A 45 -3.22 -3.39 -0.71
CA VAL A 45 -2.48 -2.83 0.43
C VAL A 45 -3.14 -3.19 1.77
N PRO A 46 -4.40 -2.81 2.06
CA PRO A 46 -5.03 -3.17 3.34
C PRO A 46 -5.22 -4.68 3.51
N LEU A 47 -5.48 -5.41 2.43
CA LEU A 47 -5.57 -6.88 2.49
C LEU A 47 -4.22 -7.51 2.83
N GLY A 48 -3.12 -7.02 2.24
CA GLY A 48 -1.78 -7.50 2.55
C GLY A 48 -1.39 -7.24 4.02
N VAL A 49 -1.68 -6.05 4.54
CA VAL A 49 -1.48 -5.71 5.95
C VAL A 49 -2.32 -6.61 6.85
N ALA A 50 -3.61 -6.75 6.54
CA ALA A 50 -4.52 -7.59 7.31
C ALA A 50 -4.08 -9.06 7.34
N ILE A 51 -3.75 -9.63 6.18
CA ILE A 51 -3.28 -11.03 6.08
C ILE A 51 -2.00 -11.23 6.87
N SER A 52 -1.04 -10.30 6.80
CA SER A 52 0.21 -10.40 7.55
C SER A 52 -0.01 -10.35 9.06
N LEU A 53 -0.88 -9.46 9.55
CA LEU A 53 -1.23 -9.35 10.97
C LEU A 53 -1.98 -10.59 11.47
N LEU A 54 -2.96 -11.07 10.72
CA LEU A 54 -3.70 -12.30 11.05
C LEU A 54 -2.77 -13.51 11.06
N LEU A 55 -1.89 -13.62 10.07
CA LEU A 55 -0.91 -14.70 10.01
C LEU A 55 -0.02 -14.70 11.26
N VAL A 56 0.53 -13.55 11.63
CA VAL A 56 1.35 -13.43 12.85
C VAL A 56 0.50 -13.73 14.09
N GLY A 57 -0.70 -13.16 14.21
CA GLY A 57 -1.55 -13.33 15.37
C GLY A 57 -2.05 -14.77 15.59
N PHE A 58 -2.22 -15.56 14.53
CA PHE A 58 -2.70 -16.95 14.66
C PHE A 58 -1.59 -17.99 14.60
N VAL A 59 -0.48 -17.71 13.93
CA VAL A 59 0.50 -18.73 13.55
C VAL A 59 1.82 -18.60 14.30
N ALA A 60 2.22 -17.40 14.71
CA ALA A 60 3.53 -17.18 15.28
C ALA A 60 3.80 -17.98 16.56
N ASP A 61 2.79 -18.18 17.41
CA ASP A 61 2.91 -18.89 18.69
C ASP A 61 2.71 -20.41 18.59
N ILE A 62 2.39 -20.91 17.40
CA ILE A 62 2.23 -22.35 17.17
C ILE A 62 3.62 -23.02 17.26
N LYS A 63 3.69 -24.19 17.92
CA LYS A 63 4.91 -24.99 18.00
C LYS A 63 5.37 -25.41 16.59
N SER A 64 6.66 -25.27 16.36
CA SER A 64 7.27 -25.69 15.09
C SER A 64 7.17 -27.21 14.93
N PRO A 65 6.93 -27.71 13.71
CA PRO A 65 7.12 -29.13 13.40
C PRO A 65 8.57 -29.54 13.69
N ILE A 66 8.78 -30.74 14.23
CA ILE A 66 10.08 -31.24 14.68
C ILE A 66 11.16 -31.13 13.58
N PHE A 67 10.78 -31.38 12.31
CA PHE A 67 11.71 -31.31 11.17
C PHE A 67 12.09 -29.87 10.77
N LEU A 68 11.36 -28.85 11.23
CA LEU A 68 11.62 -27.42 10.99
C LEU A 68 12.15 -26.69 12.23
N GLU A 69 12.21 -27.35 13.38
CA GLU A 69 12.62 -26.75 14.63
C GLU A 69 14.03 -26.14 14.57
N GLY A 70 14.95 -26.81 13.84
CA GLY A 70 16.31 -26.29 13.61
C GLY A 70 16.33 -24.99 12.76
N LEU A 71 15.32 -24.73 11.94
CA LEU A 71 15.22 -23.55 11.09
C LEU A 71 14.39 -22.43 11.73
N LEU A 72 13.28 -22.77 12.36
CA LEU A 72 12.29 -21.83 12.88
C LEU A 72 12.47 -21.55 14.38
N GLY A 73 13.00 -22.53 15.14
CA GLY A 73 13.01 -22.52 16.61
C GLY A 73 11.83 -23.31 17.17
N GLU A 74 11.61 -23.23 18.49
CA GLU A 74 10.52 -23.95 19.19
C GLU A 74 9.11 -23.56 18.69
N THR A 75 8.94 -22.32 18.25
CA THR A 75 7.70 -21.82 17.63
C THR A 75 7.96 -21.36 16.21
N ILE A 76 6.90 -21.29 15.39
CA ILE A 76 6.97 -20.81 14.01
C ILE A 76 7.55 -19.39 13.98
N GLY A 77 7.11 -18.52 14.90
CA GLY A 77 7.63 -17.18 15.06
C GLY A 77 7.56 -16.33 13.82
N TRP A 78 8.21 -15.18 13.86
CA TRP A 78 8.25 -14.25 12.72
C TRP A 78 8.97 -14.83 11.49
N ARG A 79 9.96 -15.69 11.69
CA ARG A 79 10.69 -16.33 10.57
C ARG A 79 9.79 -17.21 9.73
N GLY A 80 8.96 -18.04 10.37
CA GLY A 80 8.01 -18.91 9.68
C GLY A 80 6.96 -18.11 8.91
N CYS A 81 6.44 -17.02 9.48
CA CYS A 81 5.53 -16.13 8.79
C CYS A 81 6.15 -15.54 7.52
N PHE A 82 7.42 -15.11 7.57
CA PHE A 82 8.13 -14.63 6.39
C PHE A 82 8.33 -15.71 5.33
N TYR A 83 8.66 -16.95 5.73
CA TYR A 83 8.78 -18.07 4.78
C TYR A 83 7.45 -18.37 4.10
N MET A 84 6.34 -18.40 4.85
CA MET A 84 5.01 -18.65 4.29
C MET A 84 4.60 -17.59 3.27
N LEU A 85 4.78 -16.31 3.62
CA LEU A 85 4.48 -15.21 2.71
C LEU A 85 5.44 -15.18 1.50
N GLY A 86 6.72 -15.51 1.72
CA GLY A 86 7.72 -15.59 0.65
C GLY A 86 7.41 -16.68 -0.36
N ILE A 87 7.04 -17.87 0.09
CA ILE A 87 6.64 -19.00 -0.78
C ILE A 87 5.41 -18.62 -1.60
N LEU A 88 4.39 -18.00 -0.95
CA LEU A 88 3.20 -17.50 -1.64
C LEU A 88 3.56 -16.45 -2.69
N GLY A 89 4.45 -15.50 -2.35
CA GLY A 89 4.92 -14.47 -3.27
C GLY A 89 5.64 -15.04 -4.49
N VAL A 90 6.54 -16.02 -4.28
CA VAL A 90 7.22 -16.71 -5.39
C VAL A 90 6.22 -17.46 -6.27
N PHE A 91 5.27 -18.18 -5.66
CA PHE A 91 4.22 -18.88 -6.41
C PHE A 91 3.39 -17.92 -7.27
N LEU A 92 2.93 -16.81 -6.70
CA LEU A 92 2.19 -15.78 -7.45
C LEU A 92 3.05 -15.15 -8.56
N GLY A 93 4.33 -14.88 -8.29
CA GLY A 93 5.28 -14.39 -9.29
C GLY A 93 5.44 -15.36 -10.48
N LEU A 94 5.53 -16.66 -10.21
CA LEU A 94 5.56 -17.69 -11.26
C LEU A 94 4.25 -17.73 -12.06
N CYS A 95 3.10 -17.57 -11.39
CA CYS A 95 1.81 -17.48 -12.07
C CYS A 95 1.75 -16.29 -13.05
N MET A 96 2.41 -15.16 -12.73
CA MET A 96 2.46 -14.01 -13.64
C MET A 96 3.16 -14.30 -14.96
N LEU A 97 4.10 -15.28 -15.01
CA LEU A 97 4.75 -15.70 -16.26
C LEU A 97 3.78 -16.35 -17.25
N LEU A 98 2.62 -16.82 -16.79
CA LEU A 98 1.59 -17.42 -17.63
C LEU A 98 0.77 -16.37 -18.39
N PHE A 99 0.80 -15.11 -17.94
CA PHE A 99 0.06 -14.02 -18.59
C PHE A 99 0.89 -13.44 -19.74
N LYS A 100 0.28 -13.43 -20.92
CA LYS A 100 0.85 -12.76 -22.10
C LYS A 100 0.36 -11.33 -22.14
N ASP A 101 1.30 -10.40 -22.16
CA ASP A 101 0.97 -8.99 -22.39
C ASP A 101 0.45 -8.80 -23.83
N LYS A 102 -0.66 -8.07 -23.98
CA LYS A 102 -1.14 -7.65 -25.30
C LYS A 102 -0.18 -6.57 -25.78
N LYS A 103 0.58 -6.85 -26.85
CA LYS A 103 1.42 -5.83 -27.47
C LYS A 103 0.59 -4.59 -27.77
N ARG A 104 1.00 -3.45 -27.26
CA ARG A 104 0.47 -2.12 -27.60
C ARG A 104 0.83 -1.79 -29.05
N VAL A 105 0.07 -2.31 -29.99
CA VAL A 105 0.39 -2.18 -31.44
C VAL A 105 0.29 -0.72 -31.90
N GLU A 106 -0.60 0.07 -31.31
CA GLU A 106 -0.83 1.46 -31.74
C GLU A 106 0.15 2.48 -31.12
N SER A 107 0.62 2.25 -29.90
CA SER A 107 1.58 3.14 -29.25
C SER A 107 3.03 2.91 -29.71
N GLN A 108 3.38 1.71 -30.17
CA GLN A 108 4.74 1.41 -30.63
C GLN A 108 5.14 2.26 -31.84
N ASN A 109 4.22 2.46 -32.80
CA ASN A 109 4.52 3.28 -33.99
C ASN A 109 4.73 4.77 -33.68
N LEU A 110 4.17 5.28 -32.56
CA LEU A 110 4.36 6.66 -32.11
C LEU A 110 5.58 6.80 -31.18
N ILE A 111 5.95 5.74 -30.45
CA ILE A 111 7.07 5.72 -29.51
C ILE A 111 8.37 5.43 -30.28
N GLU A 112 8.36 4.54 -31.28
CA GLU A 112 9.54 4.28 -32.15
C GLU A 112 9.96 5.52 -32.94
N ALA A 113 9.03 6.44 -33.21
CA ALA A 113 9.36 7.73 -33.85
C ALA A 113 10.00 8.77 -32.91
N GLN A 114 10.04 8.52 -31.59
CA GLN A 114 10.51 9.45 -30.55
C GLN A 114 11.41 8.83 -29.48
N GLU A 115 11.92 7.61 -29.65
CA GLU A 115 12.94 7.06 -28.75
C GLU A 115 14.32 7.72 -28.97
N GLU A 116 14.43 9.01 -28.73
CA GLU A 116 15.67 9.54 -28.19
C GLU A 116 15.82 8.96 -26.79
N LYS A 117 16.86 8.12 -26.61
CA LYS A 117 17.22 7.56 -25.30
C LYS A 117 17.60 8.73 -24.40
N LEU A 118 16.61 9.27 -23.68
CA LEU A 118 16.85 10.35 -22.73
C LEU A 118 17.88 9.89 -21.69
N SER A 119 18.93 10.65 -21.56
CA SER A 119 19.90 10.46 -20.48
C SER A 119 19.22 10.70 -19.14
N PHE A 120 19.71 10.05 -18.08
CA PHE A 120 19.22 10.30 -16.72
C PHE A 120 19.22 11.79 -16.35
N SER A 121 20.23 12.54 -16.80
CA SER A 121 20.34 13.99 -16.61
C SER A 121 19.21 14.76 -17.30
N GLU A 122 18.81 14.35 -18.50
CA GLU A 122 17.71 14.97 -19.24
C GLU A 122 16.37 14.69 -18.57
N VAL A 123 16.12 13.45 -18.13
CA VAL A 123 14.91 13.08 -17.37
C VAL A 123 14.81 13.90 -16.09
N MET A 124 15.92 14.07 -15.36
CA MET A 124 15.95 14.86 -14.14
C MET A 124 15.69 16.36 -14.43
N THR A 125 16.22 16.87 -15.52
CA THR A 125 15.98 18.25 -15.95
C THR A 125 14.53 18.49 -16.32
N ILE A 126 13.92 17.55 -17.05
CA ILE A 126 12.50 17.59 -17.41
C ILE A 126 11.64 17.59 -16.13
N LEU A 127 11.94 16.69 -15.18
CA LEU A 127 11.22 16.58 -13.91
C LEU A 127 11.31 17.89 -13.11
N VAL A 128 12.52 18.44 -12.92
CA VAL A 128 12.71 19.70 -12.19
C VAL A 128 11.99 20.85 -12.85
N ASN A 129 12.02 20.92 -14.19
CA ASN A 129 11.30 21.95 -14.93
C ASN A 129 9.78 21.79 -14.82
N ALA A 130 9.27 20.56 -14.84
CA ALA A 130 7.84 20.28 -14.62
C ALA A 130 7.39 20.71 -13.22
N LEU A 131 8.18 20.41 -12.18
CA LEU A 131 7.93 20.82 -10.81
C LEU A 131 7.92 22.36 -10.67
N LYS A 132 8.87 23.05 -11.29
CA LYS A 132 8.94 24.52 -11.28
C LYS A 132 7.76 25.16 -12.00
N LYS A 133 7.29 24.58 -13.10
CA LYS A 133 6.18 25.09 -13.92
C LYS A 133 4.79 24.82 -13.34
N SER A 134 4.64 23.76 -12.55
CA SER A 134 3.35 23.32 -12.00
C SER A 134 3.35 23.27 -10.47
N PRO A 135 2.94 24.33 -9.77
CA PRO A 135 2.80 24.32 -8.33
C PRO A 135 1.87 23.21 -7.82
N ALA A 136 0.82 22.89 -8.59
CA ALA A 136 -0.09 21.79 -8.26
C ALA A 136 0.63 20.44 -8.22
N LEU A 137 1.51 20.16 -9.19
CA LEU A 137 2.31 18.93 -9.22
C LEU A 137 3.26 18.87 -8.00
N THR A 138 3.93 19.97 -7.70
CA THR A 138 4.85 20.07 -6.56
C THR A 138 4.12 19.83 -5.24
N LEU A 139 2.96 20.44 -5.04
CA LEU A 139 2.14 20.27 -3.83
C LEU A 139 1.61 18.84 -3.72
N THR A 140 1.20 18.22 -4.82
CA THR A 140 0.74 16.83 -4.84
C THR A 140 1.86 15.87 -4.44
N ILE A 141 3.06 16.03 -4.99
CA ILE A 141 4.22 15.18 -4.65
C ILE A 141 4.63 15.42 -3.20
N SER A 142 4.70 16.68 -2.74
CA SER A 142 5.02 17.00 -1.34
C SER A 142 3.99 16.40 -0.38
N GLY A 143 2.70 16.51 -0.69
CA GLY A 143 1.62 15.89 0.07
C GLY A 143 1.76 14.37 0.14
N GLY A 144 2.13 13.73 -0.97
CA GLY A 144 2.44 12.30 -1.02
C GLY A 144 3.62 11.91 -0.11
N VAL A 145 4.70 12.69 -0.10
CA VAL A 145 5.84 12.47 0.80
C VAL A 145 5.42 12.54 2.27
N PHE A 146 4.70 13.60 2.66
CA PHE A 146 4.19 13.73 4.04
C PHE A 146 3.25 12.59 4.43
N TYR A 147 2.38 12.17 3.53
CA TYR A 147 1.49 11.03 3.75
C TYR A 147 2.29 9.73 4.01
N HIS A 148 3.36 9.47 3.24
CA HIS A 148 4.20 8.29 3.46
C HIS A 148 5.02 8.35 4.75
N ILE A 149 5.37 9.55 5.24
CA ILE A 149 5.97 9.72 6.58
C ILE A 149 4.98 9.26 7.66
N ILE A 150 3.70 9.65 7.54
CA ILE A 150 2.65 9.23 8.49
C ILE A 150 2.45 7.71 8.43
N LEU A 151 2.40 7.12 7.24
CA LEU A 151 2.32 5.65 7.07
C LEU A 151 3.53 4.94 7.69
N GLY A 152 4.73 5.51 7.56
CA GLY A 152 5.93 4.98 8.21
C GLY A 152 5.81 4.98 9.74
N ALA A 153 5.23 6.03 10.32
CA ALA A 153 4.98 6.10 11.76
C ALA A 153 3.94 5.06 12.21
N ALA A 154 2.94 4.74 11.39
CA ALA A 154 1.95 3.72 11.70
C ALA A 154 2.55 2.31 11.86
N ALA A 155 3.73 2.05 11.28
CA ALA A 155 4.45 0.79 11.50
C ALA A 155 4.81 0.54 12.98
N PHE A 156 4.92 1.59 13.78
CA PHE A 156 5.20 1.51 15.22
C PHE A 156 3.95 1.35 16.09
N GLU A 157 2.77 1.44 15.50
CA GLU A 157 1.50 1.39 16.23
C GLU A 157 1.31 0.07 16.98
N GLN A 158 1.69 -1.05 16.38
CA GLN A 158 1.61 -2.36 17.05
C GLN A 158 2.54 -2.43 18.28
N ILE A 159 3.72 -1.85 18.20
CA ILE A 159 4.68 -1.79 19.31
C ILE A 159 4.10 -0.92 20.42
N TRP A 160 3.55 0.24 20.09
CA TRP A 160 2.90 1.15 21.02
C TRP A 160 1.73 0.51 21.76
N LEU A 161 0.88 -0.25 21.04
CA LEU A 161 -0.25 -0.97 21.66
C LEU A 161 0.20 -2.04 22.64
N VAL A 162 1.30 -2.73 22.36
CA VAL A 162 1.86 -3.77 23.25
C VAL A 162 2.60 -3.15 24.44
N GLU A 163 3.53 -2.23 24.20
CA GLU A 163 4.44 -1.72 25.23
C GLU A 163 3.81 -0.64 26.11
N GLU A 164 3.02 0.27 25.53
CA GLU A 164 2.43 1.40 26.26
C GLU A 164 0.99 1.13 26.72
N ARG A 165 0.23 0.34 25.97
CA ARG A 165 -1.18 0.04 26.27
C ARG A 165 -1.38 -1.32 26.93
N GLY A 166 -0.33 -2.16 26.99
CA GLY A 166 -0.33 -3.45 27.69
C GLY A 166 -1.15 -4.55 27.01
N PHE A 167 -1.44 -4.44 25.72
CA PHE A 167 -2.13 -5.49 24.99
C PHE A 167 -1.22 -6.71 24.76
N ASP A 168 -1.81 -7.90 24.78
CA ASP A 168 -1.14 -9.09 24.29
C ASP A 168 -0.83 -8.98 22.80
N ARG A 169 0.40 -9.36 22.41
CA ARG A 169 0.88 -9.21 21.03
C ARG A 169 0.03 -9.99 20.01
N SER A 170 -0.32 -11.21 20.36
CA SER A 170 -1.09 -12.09 19.47
C SER A 170 -2.53 -11.57 19.32
N VAL A 171 -3.16 -11.20 20.43
CA VAL A 171 -4.52 -10.67 20.47
C VAL A 171 -4.63 -9.37 19.66
N ILE A 172 -3.72 -8.42 19.89
CA ILE A 172 -3.79 -7.13 19.17
C ILE A 172 -3.50 -7.27 17.68
N ALA A 173 -2.62 -8.19 17.28
CA ALA A 173 -2.38 -8.48 15.87
C ALA A 173 -3.64 -9.04 15.19
N GLN A 174 -4.37 -9.95 15.86
CA GLN A 174 -5.64 -10.49 15.34
C GLN A 174 -6.70 -9.40 15.19
N ILE A 175 -6.92 -8.60 16.23
CA ILE A 175 -7.91 -7.51 16.22
C ILE A 175 -7.57 -6.50 15.13
N SER A 176 -6.33 -6.02 15.09
CA SER A 176 -5.88 -5.07 14.06
C SER A 176 -5.99 -5.65 12.65
N GLY A 177 -5.71 -6.93 12.47
CA GLY A 177 -5.87 -7.62 11.20
C GLY A 177 -7.35 -7.65 10.75
N ILE A 178 -8.26 -7.98 11.65
CA ILE A 178 -9.71 -7.99 11.37
C ILE A 178 -10.20 -6.58 11.01
N ILE A 179 -9.84 -5.57 11.82
CA ILE A 179 -10.20 -4.17 11.55
C ILE A 179 -9.63 -3.73 10.19
N ALA A 180 -8.38 -4.08 9.87
CA ALA A 180 -7.75 -3.73 8.60
C ALA A 180 -8.47 -4.33 7.38
N VAL A 181 -9.03 -5.56 7.49
CA VAL A 181 -9.87 -6.13 6.43
C VAL A 181 -11.10 -5.26 6.20
N PHE A 182 -11.91 -5.05 7.23
CA PHE A 182 -13.20 -4.36 7.07
C PHE A 182 -13.03 -2.87 6.76
N ALA A 183 -12.19 -2.16 7.51
CA ALA A 183 -11.94 -0.74 7.29
C ALA A 183 -11.21 -0.50 5.96
N GLY A 184 -10.26 -1.36 5.60
CA GLY A 184 -9.53 -1.27 4.33
C GLY A 184 -10.44 -1.50 3.13
N LEU A 185 -11.27 -2.55 3.15
CA LEU A 185 -12.25 -2.81 2.09
C LEU A 185 -13.25 -1.65 1.96
N ALA A 186 -13.85 -1.24 3.08
CA ALA A 186 -14.80 -0.15 3.09
C ALA A 186 -14.14 1.15 2.61
N GLY A 187 -12.98 1.52 3.17
CA GLY A 187 -12.29 2.77 2.86
C GLY A 187 -11.91 2.89 1.39
N VAL A 188 -11.37 1.82 0.79
CA VAL A 188 -10.96 1.85 -0.63
C VAL A 188 -12.17 1.89 -1.56
N LEU A 189 -13.20 1.06 -1.31
CA LEU A 189 -14.40 1.02 -2.15
C LEU A 189 -15.20 2.33 -2.05
N PHE A 190 -15.49 2.78 -0.83
CA PHE A 190 -16.21 4.04 -0.62
C PHE A 190 -15.38 5.24 -1.07
N GLY A 191 -14.07 5.26 -0.80
CA GLY A 191 -13.18 6.34 -1.24
C GLY A 191 -13.18 6.52 -2.76
N GLY A 192 -13.11 5.42 -3.52
CA GLY A 192 -13.20 5.45 -4.98
C GLY A 192 -14.55 5.96 -5.48
N LEU A 193 -15.65 5.36 -4.99
CA LEU A 193 -17.02 5.72 -5.41
C LEU A 193 -17.39 7.16 -5.03
N VAL A 194 -17.09 7.56 -3.79
CA VAL A 194 -17.42 8.92 -3.31
C VAL A 194 -16.56 9.98 -4.03
N SER A 195 -15.30 9.67 -4.33
CA SER A 195 -14.41 10.55 -5.09
C SER A 195 -14.92 10.77 -6.53
N ASP A 196 -15.43 9.71 -7.18
CA ASP A 196 -15.98 9.83 -8.53
C ASP A 196 -17.32 10.59 -8.51
N TRP A 197 -18.20 10.32 -7.53
CA TRP A 197 -19.44 11.06 -7.30
C TRP A 197 -19.18 12.56 -6.99
N TRP A 198 -18.16 12.88 -6.17
CA TRP A 198 -17.76 14.26 -5.88
C TRP A 198 -17.36 15.00 -7.16
N LEU A 199 -16.52 14.39 -7.98
CA LEU A 199 -16.07 14.96 -9.25
C LEU A 199 -17.26 15.25 -10.18
N GLU A 200 -18.23 14.34 -10.27
CA GLU A 200 -19.39 14.48 -11.13
C GLU A 200 -20.34 15.58 -10.63
N LYS A 201 -20.57 15.68 -9.31
CA LYS A 201 -21.51 16.64 -8.71
C LYS A 201 -20.96 18.06 -8.60
N THR A 202 -19.70 18.21 -8.25
CA THR A 202 -19.11 19.52 -7.93
C THR A 202 -18.26 20.09 -9.05
N ASN A 203 -17.87 19.26 -10.01
CA ASN A 203 -16.87 19.59 -11.04
C ASN A 203 -15.53 20.08 -10.44
N GLN A 204 -15.28 19.78 -9.16
CA GLN A 204 -14.05 20.10 -8.47
C GLN A 204 -13.14 18.87 -8.49
N GLY A 205 -11.84 19.10 -8.68
CA GLY A 205 -10.84 18.02 -8.75
C GLY A 205 -10.80 17.16 -7.48
N ARG A 206 -10.44 15.88 -7.64
CA ARG A 206 -10.25 14.93 -6.53
C ARG A 206 -9.32 15.42 -5.41
N PRO A 207 -8.30 16.27 -5.64
CA PRO A 207 -7.48 16.84 -4.57
C PRO A 207 -8.28 17.66 -3.54
N ILE A 208 -9.32 18.38 -3.96
CA ILE A 208 -10.18 19.17 -3.06
C ILE A 208 -11.01 18.23 -2.18
N PHE A 209 -11.54 17.14 -2.74
CA PHE A 209 -12.21 16.11 -1.96
C PHE A 209 -11.29 15.51 -0.90
N LEU A 210 -10.05 15.15 -1.27
CA LEU A 210 -9.06 14.63 -0.34
C LEU A 210 -8.72 15.62 0.77
N PHE A 211 -8.65 16.92 0.47
CA PHE A 211 -8.42 17.96 1.48
C PHE A 211 -9.52 17.96 2.53
N TRP A 212 -10.79 17.99 2.13
CA TRP A 212 -11.91 17.98 3.07
C TRP A 212 -11.98 16.68 3.87
N LEU A 213 -11.78 15.55 3.21
CA LEU A 213 -11.75 14.25 3.89
C LEU A 213 -10.61 14.17 4.93
N SER A 214 -9.42 14.65 4.59
CA SER A 214 -8.28 14.68 5.51
C SER A 214 -8.54 15.60 6.70
N LEU A 215 -9.19 16.76 6.49
CA LEU A 215 -9.53 17.70 7.56
C LEU A 215 -10.50 17.07 8.58
N ILE A 216 -11.40 16.20 8.13
CA ILE A 216 -12.35 15.48 9.00
C ILE A 216 -11.67 14.30 9.70
N LEU A 217 -10.88 13.51 8.97
CA LEU A 217 -10.29 12.27 9.50
C LEU A 217 -9.06 12.51 10.40
N LEU A 218 -8.32 13.60 10.19
CA LEU A 218 -7.11 13.88 10.96
C LEU A 218 -7.39 14.01 12.48
N PRO A 219 -8.40 14.77 12.95
CA PRO A 219 -8.74 14.82 14.37
C PRO A 219 -9.08 13.44 14.93
N ILE A 220 -9.85 12.64 14.19
CA ILE A 220 -10.25 11.28 14.60
C ILE A 220 -9.01 10.40 14.77
N GLY A 221 -8.09 10.43 13.82
CA GLY A 221 -6.83 9.68 13.85
C GLY A 221 -5.86 10.10 14.96
N VAL A 222 -6.08 11.26 15.60
CA VAL A 222 -5.27 11.72 16.74
C VAL A 222 -5.97 11.45 18.08
N ILE A 223 -7.28 11.66 18.14
CA ILE A 223 -8.06 11.58 19.39
C ILE A 223 -7.99 10.19 20.02
N TYR A 224 -8.07 9.10 19.22
CA TYR A 224 -8.08 7.75 19.76
C TYR A 224 -6.83 7.41 20.60
N ARG A 225 -5.71 8.08 20.34
CA ARG A 225 -4.45 7.88 21.10
C ARG A 225 -4.51 8.40 22.53
N PHE A 226 -5.42 9.32 22.82
CA PHE A 226 -5.61 9.91 24.16
C PHE A 226 -6.75 9.26 24.93
N VAL A 227 -7.49 8.34 24.30
CA VAL A 227 -8.64 7.68 24.90
C VAL A 227 -8.21 6.34 25.53
N GLU A 228 -8.88 5.94 26.61
CA GLU A 228 -8.64 4.65 27.23
C GLU A 228 -9.10 3.48 26.36
N PRO A 229 -8.37 2.32 26.37
CA PRO A 229 -8.69 1.18 25.53
C PRO A 229 -10.05 0.53 25.82
N THR A 230 -10.66 0.84 26.95
CA THR A 230 -11.97 0.34 27.38
C THR A 230 -13.15 1.03 26.69
N THR A 231 -12.90 2.15 26.01
CA THR A 231 -13.95 2.92 25.35
C THR A 231 -14.14 2.51 23.88
N VAL A 232 -15.39 2.58 23.40
CA VAL A 232 -15.71 2.31 21.97
C VAL A 232 -14.99 3.26 21.02
N ILE A 233 -14.64 4.46 21.47
CA ILE A 233 -13.95 5.47 20.65
C ILE A 233 -12.50 5.06 20.36
N PHE A 234 -11.93 4.17 21.15
CA PHE A 234 -10.57 3.65 20.93
C PHE A 234 -10.51 2.70 19.72
N TRP A 235 -11.55 1.92 19.49
CA TRP A 235 -11.65 0.90 18.43
C TRP A 235 -12.42 1.45 17.22
#